data_585e14c3a63d6f492b9120c14894743a
#
_entry.id   585e14c3a63d6f492b9120c14894743a
#
_cell.length_a   1.000
_cell.length_b   1.000
_cell.length_c   1.000
_cell.angle_alpha   90.00
_cell.angle_beta   90.00
_cell.angle_gamma   90.00
#
_symmetry.space_group_name_H-M   'P 1'
#
loop_
_entity.id
_entity.type
_entity.pdbx_description
1 polymer ?
#
loop_
_entity_poly.entity_id
_entity_poly.type
_entity_poly.pdbx_seq_one_letter_code
_entity_poly.pdbx_strand_id
1 'polypeptide(L)'
;MLAAHVAEMKPNTAKTFRFGSRPGLLVRTASGEYRGMSATCTHLGSTVQYRSDLREIWCASHNGMYDLNGRNISGPPPRPLEVFEVQVRDNDIFVRRKPEA
;
A
#
# COMPACT_ATOMS: atom_id res chain seq x y z
N MET A 1 9.89 1.67 -10.55
CA MET A 1 8.90 2.23 -11.48
C MET A 1 8.26 3.46 -10.88
N LEU A 2 7.83 4.37 -11.72
CA LEU A 2 7.12 5.58 -11.27
C LEU A 2 5.70 5.22 -10.84
N ALA A 3 5.36 5.51 -9.59
CA ALA A 3 4.02 5.22 -9.04
C ALA A 3 3.13 6.46 -8.99
N ALA A 4 3.70 7.62 -8.69
CA ALA A 4 2.94 8.87 -8.58
C ALA A 4 3.89 10.07 -8.54
N HIS A 5 3.32 11.27 -8.61
CA HIS A 5 4.03 12.51 -8.35
C HIS A 5 3.68 13.02 -6.95
N VAL A 6 4.64 13.64 -6.28
CA VAL A 6 4.44 14.15 -4.91
C VAL A 6 3.23 15.07 -4.82
N ALA A 7 3.03 15.93 -5.82
CA ALA A 7 1.92 16.89 -5.84
C ALA A 7 0.54 16.23 -5.91
N GLU A 8 0.45 14.96 -6.30
CA GLU A 8 -0.82 14.25 -6.42
C GLU A 8 -1.35 13.73 -5.08
N MET A 9 -0.52 13.70 -4.05
CA MET A 9 -0.86 13.02 -2.79
C MET A 9 -0.71 13.94 -1.59
N LYS A 10 -1.82 14.16 -0.91
CA LYS A 10 -1.82 14.83 0.40
C LYS A 10 -1.54 13.81 1.50
N PRO A 11 -1.07 14.25 2.69
CA PRO A 11 -0.96 13.33 3.83
C PRO A 11 -2.27 12.63 4.14
N ASN A 12 -2.19 11.41 4.63
CA ASN A 12 -3.33 10.56 4.97
C ASN A 12 -4.21 10.23 3.76
N THR A 13 -3.59 10.00 2.61
CA THR A 13 -4.27 9.54 1.38
C THR A 13 -3.52 8.37 0.79
N ALA A 14 -4.16 7.71 -0.18
CA ALA A 14 -3.56 6.61 -0.90
C ALA A 14 -3.92 6.68 -2.37
N LYS A 15 -3.08 6.04 -3.18
CA LYS A 15 -3.28 5.94 -4.61
C LYS A 15 -2.93 4.53 -5.06
N THR A 16 -3.75 3.94 -5.91
CA THR A 16 -3.41 2.67 -6.56
C THR A 16 -2.50 2.92 -7.75
N PHE A 17 -1.61 1.98 -8.01
CA PHE A 17 -0.75 2.00 -9.17
C PHE A 17 -0.60 0.59 -9.73
N ARG A 18 -0.03 0.50 -10.91
CA ARG A 18 0.20 -0.78 -11.55
C ARG A 18 1.64 -1.20 -11.34
N PHE A 19 1.84 -2.33 -10.66
CA PHE A 19 3.16 -2.90 -10.46
C PHE A 19 3.27 -4.17 -11.33
N GLY A 20 3.82 -4.02 -12.52
CA GLY A 20 3.75 -5.07 -13.52
C GLY A 20 2.29 -5.32 -13.92
N SER A 21 1.82 -6.55 -13.74
CA SER A 21 0.43 -6.93 -14.01
C SER A 21 -0.46 -6.92 -12.78
N ARG A 22 0.06 -6.47 -11.61
CA ARG A 22 -0.66 -6.53 -10.34
C ARG A 22 -0.92 -5.13 -9.79
N PRO A 23 -2.01 -4.96 -9.00
CA PRO A 23 -2.26 -3.68 -8.37
C PRO A 23 -1.31 -3.46 -7.19
N GLY A 24 -0.84 -2.22 -7.06
CA GLY A 24 -0.10 -1.75 -5.91
C GLY A 24 -0.85 -0.64 -5.20
N LEU A 25 -0.54 -0.44 -3.93
CA LEU A 25 -1.09 0.62 -3.12
C LEU A 25 0.04 1.49 -2.59
N LEU A 26 -0.03 2.78 -2.88
CA LEU A 26 0.89 3.77 -2.36
C LEU A 26 0.13 4.63 -1.35
N VAL A 27 0.60 4.62 -0.11
CA VAL A 27 -0.01 5.39 0.98
C VAL A 27 0.93 6.51 1.37
N ARG A 28 0.41 7.74 1.48
CA ARG A 28 1.10 8.80 2.18
C ARG A 28 0.51 8.91 3.57
N THR A 29 1.31 8.60 4.58
CA THR A 29 0.85 8.55 5.96
C THR A 29 0.46 9.94 6.45
N ALA A 30 -0.24 10.01 7.59
CA ALA A 30 -0.63 11.28 8.19
C ALA A 30 0.59 12.14 8.56
N SER A 31 1.73 11.51 8.83
CA SER A 31 3.00 12.21 9.10
C SER A 31 3.75 12.61 7.83
N GLY A 32 3.23 12.26 6.65
CA GLY A 32 3.83 12.63 5.37
C GLY A 32 4.79 11.61 4.78
N GLU A 33 5.00 10.47 5.43
CA GLU A 33 5.85 9.41 4.91
C GLU A 33 5.12 8.61 3.83
N TYR A 34 5.87 7.90 3.00
CA TYR A 34 5.31 7.06 1.94
C TYR A 34 5.50 5.59 2.27
N ARG A 35 4.46 4.79 1.99
CA ARG A 35 4.49 3.33 2.10
C ARG A 35 3.94 2.73 0.82
N GLY A 36 4.66 1.77 0.26
CA GLY A 36 4.24 1.05 -0.94
C GLY A 36 4.06 -0.42 -0.64
N MET A 37 3.00 -1.02 -1.16
CA MET A 37 2.73 -2.43 -0.93
C MET A 37 1.83 -3.00 -2.02
N SER A 38 1.76 -4.33 -2.07
CA SER A 38 0.79 -5.01 -2.92
C SER A 38 -0.62 -4.65 -2.48
N ALA A 39 -1.50 -4.42 -3.44
CA ALA A 39 -2.91 -4.16 -3.16
C ALA A 39 -3.77 -5.43 -3.23
N THR A 40 -3.14 -6.60 -3.31
CA THR A 40 -3.84 -7.87 -3.38
C THR A 40 -3.97 -8.49 -1.99
N CYS A 41 -5.22 -8.66 -1.53
CA CYS A 41 -5.51 -9.31 -0.25
C CYS A 41 -4.96 -10.74 -0.24
N THR A 42 -4.26 -11.11 0.83
CA THR A 42 -3.63 -12.44 0.94
C THR A 42 -4.61 -13.56 1.20
N HIS A 43 -5.88 -13.26 1.48
CA HIS A 43 -6.91 -14.26 1.71
C HIS A 43 -7.54 -14.76 0.40
N LEU A 44 -8.20 -13.87 -0.37
CA LEU A 44 -8.93 -14.25 -1.58
C LEU A 44 -8.50 -13.47 -2.82
N GLY A 45 -7.40 -12.75 -2.77
CA GLY A 45 -6.92 -12.00 -3.92
C GLY A 45 -7.71 -10.74 -4.24
N SER A 46 -8.62 -10.32 -3.38
CA SER A 46 -9.37 -9.08 -3.57
C SER A 46 -8.44 -7.86 -3.42
N THR A 47 -8.79 -6.76 -4.09
CA THR A 47 -8.02 -5.53 -3.99
C THR A 47 -8.29 -4.85 -2.65
N VAL A 48 -7.23 -4.51 -1.93
CA VAL A 48 -7.35 -3.79 -0.66
C VAL A 48 -7.46 -2.29 -0.89
N GLN A 49 -7.98 -1.58 0.11
CA GLN A 49 -8.19 -0.14 0.08
C GLN A 49 -7.61 0.49 1.34
N TYR A 50 -7.23 1.76 1.24
CA TYR A 50 -6.79 2.53 2.40
C TYR A 50 -7.99 3.18 3.08
N ARG A 51 -8.09 3.01 4.38
CA ARG A 51 -9.10 3.65 5.23
C ARG A 51 -8.46 4.81 5.98
N SER A 52 -8.65 6.01 5.48
CA SER A 52 -8.04 7.22 6.08
C SER A 52 -8.58 7.52 7.48
N ASP A 53 -9.82 7.14 7.75
CA ASP A 53 -10.44 7.29 9.06
C ASP A 53 -9.77 6.41 10.13
N LEU A 54 -9.31 5.24 9.74
CA LEU A 54 -8.65 4.27 10.62
C LEU A 54 -7.12 4.31 10.48
N ARG A 55 -6.62 4.94 9.42
CA ARG A 55 -5.20 4.92 9.04
C ARG A 55 -4.68 3.50 8.89
N GLU A 56 -5.51 2.64 8.31
CA GLU A 56 -5.22 1.23 8.10
C GLU A 56 -5.65 0.80 6.70
N ILE A 57 -5.19 -0.37 6.27
CA ILE A 57 -5.53 -0.94 4.98
C ILE A 57 -6.61 -1.98 5.21
N TRP A 58 -7.63 -1.96 4.38
CA TRP A 58 -8.85 -2.73 4.57
C TRP A 58 -9.17 -3.57 3.33
N CYS A 59 -9.54 -4.83 3.58
CA CYS A 59 -10.09 -5.70 2.55
C CYS A 59 -11.59 -5.86 2.78
N ALA A 60 -12.40 -5.35 1.83
CA ALA A 60 -13.85 -5.33 1.96
C ALA A 60 -14.47 -6.72 1.93
N SER A 61 -13.83 -7.69 1.28
CA SER A 61 -14.41 -9.03 1.07
C SER A 61 -14.74 -9.74 2.37
N HIS A 62 -13.87 -9.67 3.37
CA HIS A 62 -14.05 -10.36 4.65
C HIS A 62 -13.67 -9.47 5.83
N ASN A 63 -13.68 -8.17 5.63
CA ASN A 63 -13.39 -7.19 6.67
C ASN A 63 -11.99 -7.40 7.30
N GLY A 64 -11.04 -7.87 6.49
CA GLY A 64 -9.66 -8.03 6.94
C GLY A 64 -8.94 -6.69 7.01
N MET A 65 -8.02 -6.56 7.95
CA MET A 65 -7.28 -5.31 8.16
C MET A 65 -5.78 -5.57 8.15
N TYR A 66 -5.04 -4.60 7.59
CA TYR A 66 -3.58 -4.57 7.62
C TYR A 66 -3.13 -3.21 8.15
N ASP A 67 -1.99 -3.20 8.85
CA ASP A 67 -1.38 -1.94 9.27
C ASP A 67 -0.61 -1.29 8.10
N LEU A 68 -0.02 -0.13 8.35
CA LEU A 68 0.73 0.60 7.31
C LEU A 68 2.08 -0.03 6.97
N ASN A 69 2.48 -1.06 7.70
CA ASN A 69 3.65 -1.88 7.37
C ASN A 69 3.24 -3.17 6.65
N GLY A 70 1.97 -3.30 6.29
CA GLY A 70 1.47 -4.45 5.57
C GLY A 70 1.14 -5.66 6.41
N ARG A 71 1.27 -5.58 7.75
CA ARG A 71 0.99 -6.71 8.63
C ARG A 71 -0.50 -6.96 8.73
N ASN A 72 -0.90 -8.22 8.68
CA ASN A 72 -2.30 -8.62 8.88
C ASN A 72 -2.64 -8.53 10.37
N ILE A 73 -3.53 -7.62 10.75
CA ILE A 73 -3.85 -7.34 12.15
C ILE A 73 -5.22 -7.83 12.58
N SER A 74 -6.14 -8.07 11.65
CA SER A 74 -7.44 -8.66 11.98
C SER A 74 -8.08 -9.28 10.75
N GLY A 75 -9.01 -10.19 11.00
CA GLY A 75 -9.76 -10.86 9.95
C GLY A 75 -9.03 -12.07 9.39
N PRO A 76 -9.58 -12.67 8.33
CA PRO A 76 -9.09 -13.92 7.76
C PRO A 76 -7.78 -13.87 6.97
N PRO A 77 -7.20 -12.72 6.55
CA PRO A 77 -5.95 -12.76 5.79
C PRO A 77 -4.86 -13.50 6.55
N PRO A 78 -4.25 -14.56 5.94
CA PRO A 78 -3.31 -15.43 6.65
C PRO A 78 -1.88 -14.89 6.66
N ARG A 79 -1.57 -13.89 5.85
CA ARG A 79 -0.21 -13.39 5.65
C ARG A 79 -0.20 -11.88 5.48
N PRO A 80 0.95 -11.23 5.78
CA PRO A 80 1.09 -9.81 5.50
C PRO A 80 1.07 -9.53 3.99
N LEU A 81 0.77 -8.29 3.63
CA LEU A 81 0.93 -7.82 2.26
C LEU A 81 2.42 -7.71 1.93
N GLU A 82 2.76 -7.97 0.67
CA GLU A 82 4.12 -7.70 0.21
C GLU A 82 4.38 -6.19 0.27
N VAL A 83 5.48 -5.79 0.91
CA VAL A 83 5.87 -4.39 1.06
C VAL A 83 6.95 -4.06 0.05
N PHE A 84 6.82 -2.93 -0.62
CA PHE A 84 7.77 -2.44 -1.60
C PHE A 84 8.65 -1.36 -1.00
N GLU A 85 9.83 -1.17 -1.61
CA GLU A 85 10.69 -0.06 -1.30
C GLU A 85 10.21 1.18 -2.05
N VAL A 86 10.08 2.31 -1.36
CA VAL A 86 9.65 3.57 -1.93
C VAL A 86 10.81 4.56 -1.91
N GLN A 87 11.05 5.21 -3.04
CA GLN A 87 12.07 6.22 -3.16
C GLN A 87 11.48 7.48 -3.80
N VAL A 88 11.70 8.61 -3.16
CA VAL A 88 11.28 9.91 -3.68
C VAL A 88 12.49 10.59 -4.30
N ARG A 89 12.38 10.99 -5.57
CA ARG A 89 13.40 11.76 -6.27
C ARG A 89 12.74 12.98 -6.87
N ASP A 90 13.22 14.16 -6.48
CA ASP A 90 12.62 15.41 -6.91
C ASP A 90 11.14 15.41 -6.54
N ASN A 91 10.25 15.44 -7.52
CA ASN A 91 8.81 15.41 -7.31
C ASN A 91 8.17 14.08 -7.69
N ASP A 92 8.98 13.04 -7.92
CA ASP A 92 8.52 11.74 -8.38
C ASP A 92 8.68 10.68 -7.30
N ILE A 93 7.70 9.79 -7.21
CA ILE A 93 7.68 8.70 -6.24
C ILE A 93 7.85 7.39 -7.00
N PHE A 94 8.96 6.69 -6.73
CA PHE A 94 9.29 5.42 -7.36
C PHE A 94 9.11 4.28 -6.38
N VAL A 95 8.66 3.15 -6.90
CA VAL A 95 8.43 1.93 -6.13
C VAL A 95 9.16 0.77 -6.79
N ARG A 96 9.78 -0.08 -5.98
CA ARG A 96 10.42 -1.31 -6.45
C ARG A 96 10.27 -2.40 -5.39
N ARG A 97 10.47 -3.64 -5.82
CA ARG A 97 10.53 -4.74 -4.85
C ARG A 97 11.72 -4.57 -3.93
N LYS A 98 11.54 -4.92 -2.67
CA LYS A 98 12.67 -4.96 -1.75
C LYS A 98 13.67 -6.03 -2.21
N PRO A 99 14.98 -5.75 -2.13
CA PRO A 99 15.98 -6.78 -2.41
C PRO A 99 15.79 -7.96 -1.45
N GLU A 100 15.96 -9.16 -1.95
CA GLU A 100 15.97 -10.33 -1.09
C GLU A 100 17.23 -10.31 -0.22
N ALA A 101 17.05 -10.64 1.04
CA ALA A 101 18.16 -10.69 1.98
C ALA A 101 18.99 -11.98 1.76
#